data_a4c5c7efa6ae62860a4f86a22ee4de68
#
_entry.id   a4c5c7efa6ae62860a4f86a22ee4de68
#
_cell.length_a   1.000
_cell.length_b   1.000
_cell.length_c   1.000
_cell.angle_alpha   90.00
_cell.angle_beta   90.00
_cell.angle_gamma   90.00
#
_symmetry.space_group_name_H-M   'P 1'
#
loop_
_entity.id
_entity.type
_entity.pdbx_description
1 polymer ?
#
loop_
_entity_poly.entity_id
_entity_poly.type
_entity_poly.pdbx_seq_one_letter_code
_entity_poly.pdbx_strand_id
1 'polypeptide(L)'
;LSHNVFTTGGLQLARAAAGALAAVLVFAAPAHAAGSDWEEEEQKPWEEIEAQLPPLPQEANLREFYVDPRSTNRYYVDAASISVGQDGVVRYSLVIISASGARNISYEGLRCETSERRFYAFGNSSGTWSKARSTAWKRINDSGVNRQQAVLAEEYFCPLRHPVQTPDEARDALRRGGHPNARSTKGP
;
A
#
# COMPACT_ATOMS: atom_id res chain seq x y z
N LEU A 1 -66.35 -40.72 -38.28
CA LEU A 1 -67.45 -40.13 -39.07
C LEU A 1 -66.86 -38.91 -39.77
N SER A 2 -66.51 -39.16 -41.02
CA SER A 2 -67.21 -38.85 -42.29
C SER A 2 -66.78 -37.48 -42.81
N HIS A 3 -66.14 -37.59 -43.92
CA HIS A 3 -66.51 -37.28 -45.31
C HIS A 3 -66.46 -35.77 -45.63
N ASN A 4 -66.03 -35.29 -46.69
CA ASN A 4 -65.81 -35.67 -48.12
C ASN A 4 -65.41 -34.36 -48.81
N VAL A 5 -64.44 -34.24 -49.62
CA VAL A 5 -64.40 -34.55 -51.10
C VAL A 5 -64.82 -33.36 -51.99
N PHE A 6 -64.07 -33.28 -53.09
CA PHE A 6 -64.30 -32.64 -54.41
C PHE A 6 -64.04 -31.11 -54.51
N THR A 7 -63.50 -30.62 -55.55
CA THR A 7 -62.88 -31.00 -56.87
C THR A 7 -62.73 -29.74 -57.69
N THR A 8 -61.81 -29.82 -58.60
CA THR A 8 -61.78 -29.16 -59.93
C THR A 8 -61.49 -27.66 -59.96
N GLY A 9 -60.45 -27.29 -60.57
CA GLY A 9 -60.20 -27.29 -61.99
C GLY A 9 -60.14 -25.87 -62.49
N GLY A 10 -59.08 -25.47 -63.05
CA GLY A 10 -58.99 -24.13 -63.65
C GLY A 10 -57.56 -23.85 -64.20
N LEU A 11 -57.37 -24.43 -65.35
CA LEU A 11 -56.27 -24.09 -66.26
C LEU A 11 -56.43 -22.63 -66.71
N GLN A 12 -55.43 -21.77 -66.61
CA GLN A 12 -55.20 -20.72 -67.63
C GLN A 12 -53.86 -19.94 -67.37
N LEU A 13 -52.99 -20.10 -68.31
CA LEU A 13 -52.25 -19.11 -69.09
C LEU A 13 -51.18 -18.23 -68.44
N ALA A 14 -50.03 -18.57 -68.91
CA ALA A 14 -48.79 -17.79 -68.99
C ALA A 14 -48.91 -16.26 -69.06
N ARG A 15 -48.15 -15.62 -68.25
CA ARG A 15 -47.56 -14.32 -68.56
C ARG A 15 -46.15 -14.23 -67.95
N ALA A 16 -45.15 -14.22 -68.79
CA ALA A 16 -43.78 -13.90 -68.52
C ALA A 16 -43.68 -12.44 -68.03
N ALA A 17 -43.20 -12.26 -66.87
CA ALA A 17 -42.71 -10.95 -66.41
C ALA A 17 -41.27 -11.15 -65.95
N ALA A 18 -40.37 -10.56 -66.70
CA ALA A 18 -38.97 -10.46 -66.41
C ALA A 18 -38.84 -9.53 -65.18
N GLY A 19 -38.57 -10.09 -63.99
CA GLY A 19 -38.25 -9.35 -62.79
C GLY A 19 -36.75 -9.35 -62.61
N ALA A 20 -36.13 -8.16 -62.65
CA ALA A 20 -34.71 -7.93 -62.42
C ALA A 20 -34.36 -8.32 -60.98
N LEU A 21 -33.50 -9.33 -60.85
CA LEU A 21 -32.83 -9.59 -59.52
C LEU A 21 -31.85 -8.45 -59.24
N ALA A 22 -32.23 -7.51 -58.37
CA ALA A 22 -31.29 -6.62 -57.75
C ALA A 22 -30.50 -7.38 -56.67
N ALA A 23 -29.28 -7.77 -56.99
CA ALA A 23 -28.34 -8.31 -56.00
C ALA A 23 -27.93 -7.20 -55.07
N VAL A 24 -28.47 -7.20 -53.86
CA VAL A 24 -28.00 -6.34 -52.74
C VAL A 24 -26.69 -6.93 -52.25
N LEU A 25 -25.58 -6.35 -52.70
CA LEU A 25 -24.25 -6.61 -52.13
C LEU A 25 -24.19 -5.94 -50.74
N VAL A 26 -24.43 -6.70 -49.69
CA VAL A 26 -24.16 -6.28 -48.31
C VAL A 26 -22.65 -6.29 -48.15
N PHE A 27 -22.02 -5.12 -48.23
CA PHE A 27 -20.65 -4.92 -47.82
C PHE A 27 -20.62 -5.06 -46.27
N ALA A 28 -20.24 -6.23 -45.78
CA ALA A 28 -19.84 -6.40 -44.41
C ALA A 28 -18.52 -5.65 -44.21
N ALA A 29 -18.57 -4.45 -43.67
CA ALA A 29 -17.38 -3.77 -43.19
C ALA A 29 -16.76 -4.58 -42.06
N PRO A 30 -15.46 -4.91 -42.12
CA PRO A 30 -14.82 -5.55 -40.97
C PRO A 30 -14.93 -4.57 -39.78
N ALA A 31 -15.66 -4.98 -38.76
CA ALA A 31 -15.58 -4.31 -37.45
C ALA A 31 -14.14 -4.51 -36.94
N HIS A 32 -13.31 -3.49 -37.11
CA HIS A 32 -12.06 -3.44 -36.39
C HIS A 32 -12.45 -3.30 -34.89
N ALA A 33 -12.37 -4.40 -34.17
CA ALA A 33 -12.32 -4.36 -32.74
C ALA A 33 -11.11 -3.47 -32.43
N ALA A 34 -11.34 -2.24 -31.95
CA ALA A 34 -10.31 -1.45 -31.30
C ALA A 34 -9.86 -2.28 -30.10
N GLY A 35 -8.79 -3.04 -30.29
CA GLY A 35 -8.07 -3.66 -29.20
C GLY A 35 -7.68 -2.51 -28.29
N SER A 36 -8.23 -2.50 -27.08
CA SER A 36 -7.67 -1.69 -26.02
C SER A 36 -6.29 -2.30 -25.74
N ASP A 37 -5.26 -1.71 -26.35
CA ASP A 37 -3.88 -1.91 -25.91
C ASP A 37 -3.75 -1.30 -24.51
N TRP A 38 -4.32 -1.99 -23.54
CA TRP A 38 -3.87 -1.84 -22.16
C TRP A 38 -2.50 -2.50 -22.15
N GLU A 39 -1.47 -1.72 -22.46
CA GLU A 39 -0.13 -2.09 -22.10
C GLU A 39 -0.20 -2.26 -20.58
N GLU A 40 -0.21 -3.49 -20.10
CA GLU A 40 0.10 -3.81 -18.71
C GLU A 40 1.51 -3.22 -18.50
N GLU A 41 1.59 -2.01 -17.96
CA GLU A 41 2.85 -1.47 -17.49
C GLU A 41 3.40 -2.51 -16.54
N GLU A 42 4.40 -3.23 -17.01
CA GLU A 42 5.14 -4.23 -16.24
C GLU A 42 5.63 -3.51 -14.97
N GLN A 43 4.91 -3.69 -13.86
CA GLN A 43 5.20 -3.00 -12.62
C GLN A 43 6.62 -3.39 -12.23
N LYS A 44 7.53 -2.44 -12.37
CA LYS A 44 8.93 -2.61 -11.97
C LYS A 44 8.94 -3.16 -10.53
N PRO A 45 9.66 -4.26 -10.27
CA PRO A 45 9.77 -4.80 -8.92
C PRO A 45 10.18 -3.70 -7.93
N TRP A 46 9.54 -3.69 -6.76
CA TRP A 46 9.89 -2.72 -5.72
C TRP A 46 11.35 -2.86 -5.31
N GLU A 47 12.06 -1.75 -5.27
CA GLU A 47 13.47 -1.67 -4.94
C GLU A 47 13.65 -0.67 -3.80
N GLU A 48 14.34 -1.09 -2.74
CA GLU A 48 14.61 -0.24 -1.60
C GLU A 48 15.74 0.74 -1.88
N ILE A 49 15.54 2.00 -1.51
CA ILE A 49 16.61 3.01 -1.53
C ILE A 49 17.56 2.74 -0.36
N GLU A 50 18.87 2.77 -0.62
CA GLU A 50 19.88 2.54 0.40
C GLU A 50 19.71 3.51 1.58
N ALA A 51 19.57 2.94 2.78
CA ALA A 51 19.37 3.72 3.99
C ALA A 51 20.68 4.38 4.46
N GLN A 52 20.68 5.70 4.57
CA GLN A 52 21.77 6.44 5.15
C GLN A 52 21.60 6.53 6.67
N LEU A 53 22.62 6.15 7.43
CA LEU A 53 22.58 6.22 8.89
C LEU A 53 22.64 7.68 9.35
N PRO A 54 21.65 8.14 10.14
CA PRO A 54 21.67 9.49 10.68
C PRO A 54 22.66 9.60 11.84
N PRO A 55 22.96 10.81 12.34
CA PRO A 55 23.59 10.96 13.64
C PRO A 55 22.80 10.22 14.73
N LEU A 56 23.47 9.82 15.81
CA LEU A 56 22.76 9.23 16.96
C LEU A 56 21.76 10.21 17.57
N PRO A 57 20.62 9.71 18.10
CA PRO A 57 19.57 10.54 18.67
C PRO A 57 20.07 11.45 19.80
N GLN A 58 19.66 12.71 19.73
CA GLN A 58 19.90 13.72 20.75
C GLN A 58 18.62 14.00 21.56
N GLU A 59 18.75 14.24 22.86
CA GLU A 59 17.61 14.47 23.77
C GLU A 59 16.64 15.56 23.26
N ALA A 60 17.18 16.66 22.72
CA ALA A 60 16.38 17.77 22.22
C ALA A 60 15.41 17.38 21.08
N ASN A 61 15.74 16.35 20.34
CA ASN A 61 14.98 15.89 19.17
C ASN A 61 13.99 14.77 19.51
N LEU A 62 14.04 14.21 20.71
CA LEU A 62 13.20 13.10 21.09
C LEU A 62 11.73 13.53 21.23
N ARG A 63 10.85 12.76 20.60
CA ARG A 63 9.39 12.92 20.72
C ARG A 63 8.81 11.64 21.27
N GLU A 64 8.24 11.75 22.45
CA GLU A 64 7.60 10.62 23.14
C GLU A 64 6.30 10.24 22.41
N PHE A 65 6.02 8.95 22.33
CA PHE A 65 4.75 8.43 21.86
C PHE A 65 4.27 7.30 22.78
N TYR A 66 2.96 7.17 22.87
CA TYR A 66 2.34 6.19 23.73
C TYR A 66 2.21 4.85 23.03
N VAL A 67 2.49 3.74 23.71
CA VAL A 67 2.42 2.40 23.14
C VAL A 67 1.39 1.52 23.86
N ASP A 68 1.49 1.34 25.16
CA ASP A 68 0.64 0.42 25.93
C ASP A 68 0.60 0.82 27.40
N PRO A 69 -0.59 0.80 28.07
CA PRO A 69 -0.70 1.14 29.49
C PRO A 69 0.02 0.16 30.42
N ARG A 70 0.31 -1.05 29.93
CA ARG A 70 1.01 -2.08 30.70
C ARG A 70 2.52 -2.01 30.54
N SER A 71 3.02 -1.20 29.60
CA SER A 71 4.45 -1.04 29.39
C SER A 71 5.03 -0.06 30.41
N THR A 72 6.09 -0.47 31.08
CA THR A 72 6.90 0.40 31.93
C THR A 72 8.02 1.12 31.18
N ASN A 73 8.19 0.81 29.89
CA ASN A 73 9.16 1.47 29.01
C ASN A 73 8.57 2.79 28.48
N ARG A 74 9.47 3.74 28.21
CA ARG A 74 9.14 4.96 27.49
C ARG A 74 9.71 4.89 26.07
N TYR A 75 8.94 5.35 25.11
CA TYR A 75 9.23 5.20 23.69
C TYR A 75 9.33 6.57 23.03
N TYR A 76 10.41 6.77 22.27
CA TYR A 76 10.68 8.04 21.59
C TYR A 76 11.13 7.82 20.16
N VAL A 77 10.73 8.73 19.28
CA VAL A 77 11.30 8.88 17.96
C VAL A 77 12.20 10.11 17.96
N ASP A 78 13.40 9.98 17.41
CA ASP A 78 14.24 11.15 17.09
C ASP A 78 13.67 11.85 15.84
N ALA A 79 13.02 13.00 16.05
CA ALA A 79 12.38 13.77 15.01
C ALA A 79 13.34 14.27 13.92
N ALA A 80 14.63 14.42 14.24
CA ALA A 80 15.65 14.84 13.30
C ALA A 80 16.06 13.72 12.33
N SER A 81 15.92 12.46 12.75
CA SER A 81 16.29 11.29 11.96
C SER A 81 15.23 10.84 10.95
N ILE A 82 14.02 11.42 11.00
CA ILE A 82 12.91 10.98 10.16
C ILE A 82 13.20 11.32 8.69
N SER A 83 13.06 10.32 7.84
CA SER A 83 13.10 10.48 6.38
C SER A 83 12.00 9.65 5.72
N VAL A 84 11.51 10.13 4.58
CA VAL A 84 10.51 9.45 3.75
C VAL A 84 11.12 9.28 2.38
N GLY A 85 11.34 8.03 1.97
CA GLY A 85 11.94 7.71 0.67
C GLY A 85 10.88 7.62 -0.43
N GLN A 86 11.30 7.81 -1.67
CA GLN A 86 10.45 7.56 -2.85
C GLN A 86 10.07 6.07 -2.99
N ASP A 87 10.79 5.20 -2.29
CA ASP A 87 10.49 3.78 -2.13
C ASP A 87 9.30 3.50 -1.17
N GLY A 88 8.68 4.56 -0.63
CA GLY A 88 7.56 4.45 0.31
C GLY A 88 7.97 4.00 1.72
N VAL A 89 9.27 4.02 2.03
CA VAL A 89 9.77 3.64 3.36
C VAL A 89 9.92 4.87 4.24
N VAL A 90 9.31 4.84 5.41
CA VAL A 90 9.54 5.83 6.48
C VAL A 90 10.65 5.30 7.38
N ARG A 91 11.78 6.02 7.42
CA ARG A 91 12.94 5.65 8.24
C ARG A 91 13.08 6.60 9.41
N TYR A 92 13.45 6.06 10.58
CA TYR A 92 13.54 6.83 11.82
C TYR A 92 14.44 6.13 12.84
N SER A 93 14.96 6.89 13.80
CA SER A 93 15.62 6.35 14.98
C SER A 93 14.62 6.22 16.12
N LEU A 94 14.49 5.01 16.67
CA LEU A 94 13.69 4.70 17.84
C LEU A 94 14.60 4.64 19.07
N VAL A 95 14.15 5.28 20.17
CA VAL A 95 14.79 5.19 21.48
C VAL A 95 13.80 4.62 22.47
N ILE A 96 14.18 3.52 23.11
CA ILE A 96 13.39 2.89 24.17
C ILE A 96 14.16 3.02 25.49
N ILE A 97 13.54 3.62 26.49
CA ILE A 97 14.10 3.73 27.83
C ILE A 97 13.31 2.81 28.74
N SER A 98 13.98 1.80 29.30
CA SER A 98 13.37 0.86 30.23
C SER A 98 13.13 1.51 31.61
N ALA A 99 12.33 0.87 32.45
CA ALA A 99 12.09 1.32 33.84
C ALA A 99 13.39 1.40 34.66
N SER A 100 14.42 0.60 34.34
CA SER A 100 15.75 0.69 34.97
C SER A 100 16.64 1.79 34.38
N GLY A 101 16.17 2.55 33.40
CA GLY A 101 16.94 3.59 32.74
C GLY A 101 17.84 3.08 31.58
N ALA A 102 17.82 1.78 31.28
CA ALA A 102 18.58 1.26 30.16
C ALA A 102 18.01 1.81 28.84
N ARG A 103 18.91 2.31 27.97
CA ARG A 103 18.58 2.96 26.71
C ARG A 103 18.92 2.04 25.55
N ASN A 104 17.91 1.69 24.75
CA ASN A 104 18.06 0.95 23.52
C ASN A 104 17.76 1.87 22.33
N ILE A 105 18.66 1.92 21.36
CA ILE A 105 18.57 2.77 20.19
C ILE A 105 18.61 1.89 18.96
N SER A 106 17.66 2.09 18.04
CA SER A 106 17.65 1.42 16.73
C SER A 106 17.34 2.41 15.62
N TYR A 107 17.92 2.18 14.42
CA TYR A 107 17.51 2.83 13.19
C TYR A 107 16.71 1.85 12.37
N GLU A 108 15.47 2.22 12.06
CA GLU A 108 14.44 1.33 11.53
C GLU A 108 13.77 1.92 10.29
N GLY A 109 13.14 1.04 9.50
CA GLY A 109 12.25 1.41 8.41
C GLY A 109 10.88 0.74 8.55
N LEU A 110 9.84 1.48 8.16
CA LEU A 110 8.47 0.99 8.01
C LEU A 110 8.09 1.04 6.53
N ARG A 111 7.65 -0.07 5.99
CA ARG A 111 7.04 -0.17 4.67
C ARG A 111 5.53 -0.29 4.87
N CYS A 112 4.82 0.80 4.64
CA CYS A 112 3.40 0.92 4.97
C CYS A 112 2.51 0.00 4.12
N GLU A 113 2.81 -0.11 2.83
CA GLU A 113 2.03 -0.91 1.87
C GLU A 113 1.93 -2.38 2.27
N THR A 114 3.05 -2.98 2.68
CA THR A 114 3.13 -4.39 3.07
C THR A 114 3.01 -4.61 4.57
N SER A 115 2.94 -3.52 5.37
CA SER A 115 2.96 -3.56 6.83
C SER A 115 4.17 -4.33 7.37
N GLU A 116 5.35 -3.94 6.91
CA GLU A 116 6.62 -4.55 7.30
C GLU A 116 7.55 -3.53 7.94
N ARG A 117 8.45 -4.03 8.77
CA ARG A 117 9.54 -3.28 9.39
C ARG A 117 10.88 -3.92 9.09
N ARG A 118 11.93 -3.11 9.18
CA ARG A 118 13.31 -3.52 9.00
C ARG A 118 14.21 -2.79 10.00
N PHE A 119 15.19 -3.48 10.56
CA PHE A 119 16.28 -2.84 11.31
C PHE A 119 17.48 -2.63 10.40
N TYR A 120 18.05 -1.44 10.44
CA TYR A 120 19.28 -1.11 9.72
C TYR A 120 20.50 -1.17 10.66
N ALA A 121 20.36 -0.56 11.85
CA ALA A 121 21.45 -0.48 12.80
C ALA A 121 20.94 -0.34 14.24
N PHE A 122 21.82 -0.59 15.20
CA PHE A 122 21.61 -0.37 16.63
C PHE A 122 22.67 0.57 17.17
N GLY A 123 22.29 1.54 18.00
CA GLY A 123 23.21 2.37 18.73
C GLY A 123 23.90 1.58 19.83
N ASN A 124 25.19 1.71 19.93
CA ASN A 124 26.01 1.07 20.95
C ASN A 124 26.47 2.05 22.04
N SER A 125 27.04 1.51 23.11
CA SER A 125 27.54 2.30 24.26
C SER A 125 28.75 3.18 23.93
N SER A 126 29.45 2.92 22.84
CA SER A 126 30.56 3.76 22.36
C SER A 126 30.11 5.00 21.56
N GLY A 127 28.80 5.21 21.44
CA GLY A 127 28.26 6.34 20.69
C GLY A 127 28.37 6.20 19.18
N THR A 128 28.31 4.96 18.67
CA THR A 128 28.34 4.68 17.23
C THR A 128 27.21 3.71 16.84
N TRP A 129 26.96 3.60 15.53
CA TRP A 129 26.04 2.61 14.99
C TRP A 129 26.72 1.26 14.75
N SER A 130 26.05 0.18 15.13
CA SER A 130 26.39 -1.19 14.76
C SER A 130 25.35 -1.71 13.79
N LYS A 131 25.79 -2.21 12.62
CA LYS A 131 24.86 -2.77 11.61
C LYS A 131 24.03 -3.91 12.18
N ALA A 132 22.75 -3.94 11.85
CA ALA A 132 21.87 -5.04 12.25
C ALA A 132 22.34 -6.37 11.62
N ARG A 133 22.31 -7.46 12.42
CA ARG A 133 22.69 -8.79 11.91
C ARG A 133 21.70 -9.34 10.90
N SER A 134 20.42 -9.02 11.06
CA SER A 134 19.36 -9.36 10.11
C SER A 134 18.73 -8.07 9.59
N THR A 135 18.78 -7.90 8.29
CA THR A 135 18.20 -6.75 7.59
C THR A 135 16.99 -7.16 6.74
N ALA A 136 16.40 -8.33 7.02
CA ALA A 136 15.21 -8.78 6.34
C ALA A 136 13.98 -7.95 6.76
N TRP A 137 13.13 -7.63 5.82
CA TRP A 137 11.81 -7.11 6.08
C TRP A 137 10.97 -8.16 6.80
N LYS A 138 10.28 -7.75 7.85
CA LYS A 138 9.43 -8.63 8.67
C LYS A 138 8.08 -7.96 8.91
N ARG A 139 7.02 -8.74 8.79
CA ARG A 139 5.68 -8.25 9.11
C ARG A 139 5.61 -7.66 10.50
N ILE A 140 4.93 -6.53 10.59
CA ILE A 140 4.57 -5.92 11.87
C ILE A 140 3.38 -6.70 12.42
N ASN A 141 3.48 -7.07 13.69
CA ASN A 141 2.36 -7.60 14.47
C ASN A 141 2.13 -6.68 15.68
N ASP A 142 0.90 -6.58 16.10
CA ASP A 142 0.45 -5.74 17.22
C ASP A 142 0.65 -6.39 18.59
N SER A 143 1.20 -7.61 18.62
CA SER A 143 1.38 -8.40 19.84
C SER A 143 2.84 -8.46 20.28
N GLY A 144 3.06 -8.42 21.58
CA GLY A 144 4.35 -8.68 22.21
C GLY A 144 5.39 -7.57 22.01
N VAL A 145 6.64 -7.99 21.79
CA VAL A 145 7.83 -7.13 21.84
C VAL A 145 7.95 -6.11 20.70
N ASN A 146 7.09 -6.16 19.71
CA ASN A 146 7.12 -5.27 18.53
C ASN A 146 5.92 -4.31 18.46
N ARG A 147 5.17 -4.17 19.55
CA ARG A 147 3.97 -3.32 19.59
C ARG A 147 4.27 -1.86 19.26
N GLN A 148 5.43 -1.34 19.62
CA GLN A 148 5.83 0.03 19.30
C GLN A 148 5.91 0.29 17.80
N GLN A 149 6.35 -0.67 16.99
CA GLN A 149 6.35 -0.51 15.53
C GLN A 149 4.93 -0.59 14.96
N ALA A 150 4.04 -1.40 15.52
CA ALA A 150 2.64 -1.43 15.14
C ALA A 150 1.97 -0.07 15.41
N VAL A 151 2.16 0.48 16.60
CA VAL A 151 1.64 1.80 16.97
C VAL A 151 2.18 2.89 16.04
N LEU A 152 3.50 2.92 15.80
CA LEU A 152 4.08 3.90 14.87
C LEU A 152 3.52 3.77 13.45
N ALA A 153 3.32 2.55 12.98
CA ALA A 153 2.72 2.33 11.67
C ALA A 153 1.25 2.76 11.64
N GLU A 154 0.43 2.30 12.58
CA GLU A 154 -1.01 2.47 12.52
C GLU A 154 -1.46 3.88 12.92
N GLU A 155 -0.82 4.48 13.92
CA GLU A 155 -1.28 5.73 14.50
C GLU A 155 -0.48 6.96 14.03
N TYR A 156 0.73 6.80 13.46
CA TYR A 156 1.61 7.93 13.16
C TYR A 156 2.08 8.00 11.71
N PHE A 157 2.68 6.93 11.18
CA PHE A 157 3.48 7.01 9.95
C PHE A 157 2.84 6.37 8.71
N CYS A 158 1.86 5.48 8.90
CA CYS A 158 1.19 4.78 7.82
C CYS A 158 -0.34 4.95 7.86
N PRO A 159 -0.88 6.20 7.87
CA PRO A 159 -2.32 6.40 7.88
C PRO A 159 -2.94 5.70 6.67
N LEU A 160 -4.01 4.91 6.92
CA LEU A 160 -4.70 4.14 5.88
C LEU A 160 -3.76 3.22 5.06
N ARG A 161 -2.64 2.78 5.66
CA ARG A 161 -1.59 1.95 5.03
C ARG A 161 -0.77 2.65 3.94
N HIS A 162 -0.85 3.95 3.83
CA HIS A 162 0.03 4.75 2.99
C HIS A 162 1.09 5.45 3.84
N PRO A 163 2.32 5.62 3.35
CA PRO A 163 3.32 6.37 4.08
C PRO A 163 2.92 7.85 4.16
N VAL A 164 3.26 8.49 5.27
CA VAL A 164 3.31 9.96 5.32
C VAL A 164 4.16 10.47 4.16
N GLN A 165 3.80 11.60 3.57
CA GLN A 165 4.43 12.08 2.35
C GLN A 165 5.73 12.84 2.61
N THR A 166 5.86 13.42 3.79
CA THR A 166 7.03 14.22 4.15
C THR A 166 7.50 13.95 5.58
N PRO A 167 8.78 14.21 5.89
CA PRO A 167 9.26 14.16 7.26
C PRO A 167 8.51 15.13 8.19
N ASP A 168 8.04 16.26 7.69
CA ASP A 168 7.30 17.24 8.49
C ASP A 168 5.91 16.74 8.87
N GLU A 169 5.24 16.03 7.99
CA GLU A 169 3.98 15.36 8.29
C GLU A 169 4.15 14.32 9.41
N ALA A 170 5.22 13.52 9.35
CA ALA A 170 5.55 12.57 10.40
C ALA A 170 5.83 13.27 11.76
N ARG A 171 6.58 14.37 11.74
CA ARG A 171 6.85 15.19 12.93
C ARG A 171 5.57 15.81 13.51
N ASP A 172 4.66 16.24 12.65
CA ASP A 172 3.37 16.78 13.05
C ASP A 172 2.50 15.70 13.71
N ALA A 173 2.46 14.50 13.15
CA ALA A 173 1.78 13.36 13.74
C ALA A 173 2.31 13.06 15.17
N LEU A 174 3.63 13.07 15.35
CA LEU A 174 4.23 12.90 16.68
C LEU A 174 3.84 14.01 17.65
N ARG A 175 3.83 15.29 17.23
CA ARG A 175 3.43 16.42 18.08
C ARG A 175 1.97 16.34 18.51
N ARG A 176 1.08 15.82 17.65
CA ARG A 176 -0.36 15.72 17.92
C ARG A 176 -0.73 14.46 18.71
N GLY A 177 0.21 13.53 18.90
CA GLY A 177 -0.06 12.23 19.51
C GLY A 177 -0.80 11.26 18.60
N GLY A 178 -0.71 11.47 17.27
CA GLY A 178 -1.26 10.63 16.21
C GLY A 178 -1.48 11.40 14.90
N HIS A 179 -1.53 10.69 13.82
CA HIS A 179 -1.85 11.25 12.51
C HIS A 179 -3.39 11.46 12.39
N PRO A 180 -3.89 12.58 11.85
CA PRO A 180 -5.34 12.88 11.80
C PRO A 180 -6.14 11.84 11.00
N ASN A 181 -5.51 11.20 10.02
CA ASN A 181 -6.14 10.14 9.21
C ASN A 181 -5.79 8.73 9.72
N ALA A 182 -5.16 8.59 10.88
CA ALA A 182 -4.92 7.28 11.47
C ALA A 182 -6.24 6.63 11.88
N ARG A 183 -6.31 5.30 11.80
CA ARG A 183 -7.41 4.58 12.45
C ARG A 183 -7.22 4.77 13.96
N SER A 184 -8.16 5.47 14.59
CA SER A 184 -8.13 5.59 16.05
C SER A 184 -8.33 4.20 16.66
N THR A 185 -7.26 3.63 17.19
CA THR A 185 -7.34 2.44 18.05
C THR A 185 -7.63 2.81 19.50
N LYS A 186 -7.64 4.11 19.79
CA LYS A 186 -8.13 4.64 21.07
C LYS A 186 -9.65 4.63 21.00
N GLY A 187 -10.26 3.60 21.58
CA GLY A 187 -11.69 3.60 21.86
C GLY A 187 -12.08 4.83 22.70
N PRO A 188 -13.37 5.22 22.69
CA PRO A 188 -13.87 6.32 23.48
C PRO A 188 -13.65 6.11 24.96
#